data_0af58cd27b169ec63a97625b68b27798
#
_entry.id   0af58cd27b169ec63a97625b68b27798
#
_cell.length_a   1.000
_cell.length_b   1.000
_cell.length_c   1.000
_cell.angle_alpha   90.00
_cell.angle_beta   90.00
_cell.angle_gamma   90.00
#
_symmetry.space_group_name_H-M   'P 1'
#
loop_
_entity.id
_entity.type
_entity.pdbx_description
1 polymer ?
#
loop_
_entity_poly.entity_id
_entity_poly.type
_entity_poly.pdbx_seq_one_letter_code
_entity_poly.pdbx_strand_id
1 'polypeptide(L)'
;MSEIFLKSNDLSLGYSNKIVIKGMNLYLFDEKNYQIIGKNGAGKTTLMNFISSNFDGTNFESKVDRLKISVNQISSTPTLIYDLNLDENLNYFTSDSSISTEDKLNVVFKYIPRDYLDEKVKNFSSGMIRRVELSIIEIKNPSVFCIDEPLNFLDSEGVSLLTNLIKNRSSSSKCNILSSQEFVKLDDVDFEVIDLDEN
;
A
#
# COMPACT_ATOMS: atom_id res chain seq x y z
N MET A 1 -10.05 -10.21 18.71
CA MET A 1 -10.27 -8.77 19.00
C MET A 1 -9.23 -8.04 18.19
N SER A 2 -9.66 -7.10 17.35
CA SER A 2 -8.75 -6.24 16.58
C SER A 2 -7.89 -5.42 17.54
N GLU A 3 -6.58 -5.42 17.33
CA GLU A 3 -5.64 -4.66 18.12
C GLU A 3 -5.31 -3.32 17.45
N ILE A 4 -5.08 -2.28 18.26
CA ILE A 4 -4.64 -0.98 17.73
C ILE A 4 -3.17 -1.10 17.36
N PHE A 5 -2.84 -0.99 16.09
CA PHE A 5 -1.46 -1.01 15.64
C PHE A 5 -0.83 0.40 15.51
N LEU A 6 -1.66 1.44 15.36
CA LEU A 6 -1.21 2.83 15.36
C LEU A 6 -2.21 3.70 16.12
N LYS A 7 -1.70 4.43 17.12
CA LYS A 7 -2.47 5.41 17.88
C LYS A 7 -1.67 6.71 17.95
N SER A 8 -2.28 7.81 17.56
CA SER A 8 -1.74 9.14 17.75
C SER A 8 -2.85 10.10 18.20
N ASN A 9 -2.54 10.90 19.20
CA ASN A 9 -3.40 12.00 19.65
C ASN A 9 -2.73 13.31 19.24
N ASP A 10 -3.51 14.28 18.78
CA ASP A 10 -3.04 15.61 18.38
C ASP A 10 -1.92 15.55 17.32
N LEU A 11 -2.07 14.65 16.33
CA LEU A 11 -1.10 14.43 15.26
C LEU A 11 -1.00 15.68 14.38
N SER A 12 0.22 16.21 14.24
CA SER A 12 0.50 17.30 13.31
C SER A 12 1.63 16.89 12.37
N LEU A 13 1.36 16.89 11.08
CA LEU A 13 2.31 16.47 10.03
C LEU A 13 2.54 17.60 9.02
N GLY A 14 3.75 17.66 8.49
CA GLY A 14 4.08 18.67 7.48
C GLY A 14 5.50 18.53 6.95
N TYR A 15 5.86 19.44 6.04
CA TYR A 15 7.18 19.51 5.44
C TYR A 15 7.82 20.88 5.73
N SER A 16 9.07 20.88 6.17
CA SER A 16 9.81 22.11 6.49
C SER A 16 9.00 23.03 7.41
N ASN A 17 8.50 24.14 6.89
CA ASN A 17 7.76 25.15 7.65
C ASN A 17 6.25 25.14 7.39
N LYS A 18 5.70 24.14 6.67
CA LYS A 18 4.29 24.05 6.34
C LYS A 18 3.67 22.84 7.01
N ILE A 19 2.77 23.07 8.00
CA ILE A 19 1.92 22.04 8.56
C ILE A 19 0.80 21.76 7.55
N VAL A 20 0.57 20.48 7.25
CA VAL A 20 -0.45 20.01 6.31
C VAL A 20 -1.61 19.36 7.04
N ILE A 21 -1.33 18.57 8.09
CA ILE A 21 -2.32 18.00 9.00
C ILE A 21 -2.05 18.57 10.38
N LYS A 22 -3.10 18.99 11.09
CA LYS A 22 -2.97 19.62 12.41
C LYS A 22 -4.01 19.09 13.38
N GLY A 23 -3.53 18.60 14.53
CA GLY A 23 -4.40 18.24 15.66
C GLY A 23 -5.28 16.99 15.45
N MET A 24 -4.90 16.12 14.52
CA MET A 24 -5.66 14.93 14.16
C MET A 24 -5.52 13.82 15.21
N ASN A 25 -6.62 13.21 15.59
CA ASN A 25 -6.59 11.97 16.36
C ASN A 25 -6.71 10.78 15.39
N LEU A 26 -5.74 9.88 15.43
CA LEU A 26 -5.66 8.73 14.52
C LEU A 26 -5.58 7.42 15.31
N TYR A 27 -6.50 6.52 15.03
CA TYR A 27 -6.54 5.19 15.62
C TYR A 27 -6.75 4.17 14.51
N LEU A 28 -5.73 3.35 14.23
CA LEU A 28 -5.80 2.30 13.23
C LEU A 28 -5.70 0.93 13.90
N PHE A 29 -6.61 0.06 13.47
CA PHE A 29 -6.72 -1.33 13.96
C PHE A 29 -6.24 -2.29 12.89
N ASP A 30 -5.63 -3.40 13.28
CA ASP A 30 -5.06 -4.38 12.35
C ASP A 30 -6.18 -5.10 11.59
N GLU A 31 -7.00 -5.66 11.58
CA GLU A 31 -8.04 -6.37 10.85
C GLU A 31 -9.00 -5.47 10.04
N LYS A 32 -8.75 -4.16 9.95
CA LYS A 32 -9.65 -3.22 9.28
C LYS A 32 -9.06 -2.65 7.99
N ASN A 33 -9.95 -2.26 7.10
CA ASN A 33 -9.57 -1.50 5.90
C ASN A 33 -9.92 -0.02 6.09
N TYR A 34 -9.08 0.86 5.57
CA TYR A 34 -9.25 2.31 5.65
C TYR A 34 -9.16 2.96 4.28
N GLN A 35 -9.97 4.00 4.07
CA GLN A 35 -9.76 4.92 2.96
C GLN A 35 -9.51 6.32 3.50
N ILE A 36 -8.34 6.87 3.16
CA ILE A 36 -7.98 8.26 3.40
C ILE A 36 -8.44 9.06 2.19
N ILE A 37 -9.45 9.90 2.34
CA ILE A 37 -9.96 10.74 1.27
C ILE A 37 -9.68 12.22 1.53
N GLY A 38 -9.71 13.02 0.47
CA GLY A 38 -9.54 14.46 0.53
C GLY A 38 -8.97 15.04 -0.76
N LYS A 39 -9.09 16.34 -0.94
CA LYS A 39 -8.61 17.07 -2.11
C LYS A 39 -7.10 16.94 -2.32
N ASN A 40 -6.64 17.34 -3.50
CA ASN A 40 -5.21 17.46 -3.75
C ASN A 40 -4.58 18.48 -2.77
N GLY A 41 -3.51 18.04 -2.09
CA GLY A 41 -2.83 18.85 -1.08
C GLY A 41 -3.41 18.75 0.34
N ALA A 42 -4.48 17.98 0.58
CA ALA A 42 -5.05 17.75 1.92
C ALA A 42 -4.11 16.98 2.88
N GLY A 43 -3.07 16.33 2.35
CA GLY A 43 -2.10 15.61 3.18
C GLY A 43 -2.18 14.10 3.12
N LYS A 44 -2.95 13.52 2.18
CA LYS A 44 -3.10 12.06 2.04
C LYS A 44 -1.77 11.32 1.96
N THR A 45 -0.91 11.71 1.00
CA THR A 45 0.42 11.11 0.86
C THR A 45 1.30 11.34 2.09
N THR A 46 1.16 12.50 2.76
CA THR A 46 1.88 12.79 4.02
C THR A 46 1.45 11.84 5.13
N LEU A 47 0.14 11.60 5.27
CA LEU A 47 -0.40 10.66 6.24
C LEU A 47 0.00 9.22 5.91
N MET A 48 -0.06 8.82 4.64
CA MET A 48 0.38 7.50 4.18
C MET A 48 1.86 7.26 4.49
N ASN A 49 2.72 8.24 4.20
CA ASN A 49 4.15 8.17 4.51
C ASN A 49 4.39 8.13 6.02
N PHE A 50 3.61 8.87 6.81
CA PHE A 50 3.67 8.78 8.27
C PHE A 50 3.29 7.36 8.74
N ILE A 51 2.22 6.79 8.24
CA ILE A 51 1.81 5.43 8.58
C ILE A 51 2.90 4.41 8.19
N SER A 52 3.45 4.49 6.99
CA SER A 52 4.46 3.55 6.50
C SER A 52 5.83 3.72 7.17
N SER A 53 6.28 4.95 7.44
CA SER A 53 7.61 5.24 8.01
C SER A 53 7.69 5.06 9.52
N ASN A 54 6.58 5.13 10.27
CA ASN A 54 6.60 4.93 11.72
C ASN A 54 6.97 3.50 12.13
N PHE A 55 7.00 2.59 11.17
CA PHE A 55 7.46 1.22 11.40
C PHE A 55 8.97 1.06 11.21
N ASP A 56 9.65 2.03 10.58
CA ASP A 56 11.12 2.03 10.37
C ASP A 56 11.91 2.76 11.45
N GLY A 57 11.26 3.28 12.48
CA GLY A 57 11.94 3.77 13.69
C GLY A 57 12.50 5.19 13.67
N THR A 58 12.12 6.05 12.74
CA THR A 58 12.62 7.43 12.69
C THR A 58 11.62 8.46 13.24
N ASN A 59 11.99 9.03 14.41
CA ASN A 59 11.66 10.37 14.90
C ASN A 59 10.23 10.90 14.86
N PHE A 60 9.31 10.31 15.62
CA PHE A 60 8.19 11.06 16.20
C PHE A 60 7.93 10.55 17.62
N GLU A 61 7.67 11.45 18.57
CA GLU A 61 7.25 11.12 19.95
C GLU A 61 5.80 10.62 19.98
N SER A 62 5.45 9.65 19.14
CA SER A 62 4.20 8.95 19.28
C SER A 62 4.44 7.74 20.17
N LYS A 63 3.67 7.63 21.26
CA LYS A 63 3.59 6.40 22.07
C LYS A 63 2.90 5.33 21.21
N VAL A 64 3.63 4.77 20.25
CA VAL A 64 3.19 3.59 19.51
C VAL A 64 3.78 2.40 20.23
N ASP A 65 2.95 1.62 20.91
CA ASP A 65 3.33 0.28 21.34
C ASP A 65 3.57 -0.53 20.06
N ARG A 66 4.85 -0.76 19.74
CA ARG A 66 5.33 -1.37 18.51
C ARG A 66 5.12 -2.87 18.58
N LEU A 67 4.00 -3.35 18.11
CA LEU A 67 3.92 -4.71 17.59
C LEU A 67 4.89 -4.82 16.38
N LYS A 68 5.53 -5.97 16.20
CA LYS A 68 6.36 -6.25 15.01
C LYS A 68 5.44 -6.38 13.79
N ILE A 69 5.08 -5.25 13.19
CA ILE A 69 4.15 -5.18 12.06
C ILE A 69 4.96 -4.86 10.81
N SER A 70 4.81 -5.67 9.77
CA SER A 70 5.36 -5.36 8.46
C SER A 70 4.42 -4.46 7.69
N VAL A 71 4.92 -3.34 7.17
CA VAL A 71 4.18 -2.40 6.33
C VAL A 71 4.83 -2.32 4.97
N ASN A 72 4.04 -2.41 3.90
CA ASN A 72 4.50 -2.12 2.56
C ASN A 72 3.57 -1.09 1.91
N GLN A 73 4.16 -0.16 1.16
CA GLN A 73 3.44 0.90 0.48
C GLN A 73 3.72 0.85 -1.03
N ILE A 74 2.66 0.98 -1.82
CA ILE A 74 2.73 1.37 -3.23
C ILE A 74 2.40 2.87 -3.30
N SER A 75 3.38 3.68 -3.68
CA SER A 75 3.22 5.12 -3.84
C SER A 75 2.70 5.48 -5.24
N SER A 76 2.37 6.74 -5.45
CA SER A 76 2.03 7.27 -6.78
C SER A 76 3.21 7.17 -7.77
N THR A 77 4.45 7.15 -7.25
CA THR A 77 5.66 6.95 -8.06
C THR A 77 6.07 5.48 -7.97
N PRO A 78 6.22 4.78 -9.12
CA PRO A 78 6.66 3.38 -9.13
C PRO A 78 8.02 3.17 -8.47
N THR A 79 8.17 2.04 -7.79
CA THR A 79 9.39 1.68 -7.05
C THR A 79 10.27 0.67 -7.79
N LEU A 80 9.77 0.08 -8.88
CA LEU A 80 10.52 -0.93 -9.64
C LEU A 80 11.78 -0.37 -10.28
N ILE A 81 12.80 -1.21 -10.43
CA ILE A 81 14.07 -0.86 -11.04
C ILE A 81 13.95 -1.04 -12.56
N TYR A 82 13.92 0.06 -13.30
CA TYR A 82 13.59 0.10 -14.73
C TYR A 82 14.59 -0.65 -15.63
N ASP A 83 15.87 -0.69 -15.26
CA ASP A 83 16.91 -1.36 -16.05
C ASP A 83 17.02 -2.87 -15.78
N LEU A 84 16.36 -3.35 -14.75
CA LEU A 84 16.23 -4.79 -14.45
C LEU A 84 15.02 -5.37 -15.19
N ASN A 85 15.09 -6.68 -15.50
CA ASN A 85 13.94 -7.42 -16.00
C ASN A 85 12.94 -7.77 -14.88
N LEU A 86 11.82 -8.40 -15.23
CA LEU A 86 10.79 -8.75 -14.26
C LEU A 86 11.31 -9.74 -13.21
N ASP A 87 12.01 -10.79 -13.62
CA ASP A 87 12.56 -11.80 -12.69
C ASP A 87 13.55 -11.17 -11.70
N GLU A 88 14.46 -10.32 -12.18
CA GLU A 88 15.42 -9.60 -11.35
C GLU A 88 14.73 -8.69 -10.33
N ASN A 89 13.69 -7.94 -10.76
CA ASN A 89 12.88 -7.11 -9.85
C ASN A 89 12.19 -7.96 -8.79
N LEU A 90 11.56 -9.07 -9.17
CA LEU A 90 10.91 -9.97 -8.23
C LEU A 90 11.90 -10.51 -7.20
N ASN A 91 13.05 -11.01 -7.65
CA ASN A 91 14.09 -11.53 -6.76
C ASN A 91 14.58 -10.45 -5.79
N TYR A 92 14.77 -9.21 -6.27
CA TYR A 92 15.20 -8.08 -5.45
C TYR A 92 14.15 -7.72 -4.37
N PHE A 93 12.89 -7.45 -4.79
CA PHE A 93 11.86 -6.97 -3.88
C PHE A 93 11.24 -8.04 -2.98
N THR A 94 11.44 -9.33 -3.28
CA THR A 94 10.88 -10.45 -2.51
C THR A 94 11.95 -11.34 -1.90
N SER A 95 13.19 -10.86 -1.78
CA SER A 95 14.33 -11.60 -1.23
C SER A 95 14.13 -12.05 0.22
N ASP A 96 13.35 -11.30 0.99
CA ASP A 96 12.97 -11.57 2.38
C ASP A 96 11.78 -12.53 2.54
N SER A 97 11.13 -12.91 1.43
CA SER A 97 10.01 -13.84 1.43
C SER A 97 10.48 -15.29 1.51
N SER A 98 9.83 -16.08 2.36
CA SER A 98 10.08 -17.53 2.50
C SER A 98 9.41 -18.39 1.42
N ILE A 99 8.67 -17.78 0.49
CA ILE A 99 7.96 -18.46 -0.60
C ILE A 99 8.97 -18.94 -1.64
N SER A 100 8.76 -20.15 -2.19
CA SER A 100 9.63 -20.71 -3.24
C SER A 100 9.62 -19.86 -4.51
N THR A 101 10.67 -19.94 -5.32
CA THR A 101 10.73 -19.23 -6.61
C THR A 101 9.57 -19.63 -7.53
N GLU A 102 9.21 -20.91 -7.56
CA GLU A 102 8.10 -21.41 -8.35
C GLU A 102 6.76 -20.78 -7.90
N ASP A 103 6.51 -20.71 -6.60
CA ASP A 103 5.28 -20.09 -6.07
C ASP A 103 5.25 -18.58 -6.34
N LYS A 104 6.39 -17.89 -6.24
CA LYS A 104 6.49 -16.47 -6.61
C LYS A 104 6.10 -16.25 -8.07
N LEU A 105 6.62 -17.07 -8.97
CA LEU A 105 6.28 -17.00 -10.39
C LEU A 105 4.80 -17.31 -10.63
N ASN A 106 4.24 -18.30 -9.93
CA ASN A 106 2.82 -18.62 -10.02
C ASN A 106 1.92 -17.43 -9.58
N VAL A 107 2.34 -16.69 -8.56
CA VAL A 107 1.64 -15.46 -8.15
C VAL A 107 1.75 -14.40 -9.26
N VAL A 108 2.97 -14.09 -9.70
CA VAL A 108 3.22 -13.03 -10.69
C VAL A 108 2.45 -13.25 -11.99
N PHE A 109 2.39 -14.49 -12.48
CA PHE A 109 1.68 -14.80 -13.72
C PHE A 109 0.16 -14.69 -13.67
N LYS A 110 -0.41 -14.39 -12.50
CA LYS A 110 -1.81 -13.90 -12.40
C LYS A 110 -1.94 -12.43 -12.82
N TYR A 111 -0.86 -11.65 -12.72
CA TYR A 111 -0.81 -10.21 -12.94
C TYR A 111 -0.23 -9.82 -14.27
N ILE A 112 0.77 -10.58 -14.76
CA ILE A 112 1.53 -10.30 -15.99
C ILE A 112 1.70 -11.61 -16.77
N PRO A 113 1.57 -11.60 -18.12
CA PRO A 113 1.85 -12.77 -18.95
C PRO A 113 3.29 -13.28 -18.80
N ARG A 114 3.49 -14.60 -18.91
CA ARG A 114 4.80 -15.26 -18.74
C ARG A 114 5.88 -14.74 -19.68
N ASP A 115 5.50 -14.32 -20.89
CA ASP A 115 6.42 -13.84 -21.93
C ASP A 115 7.19 -12.57 -21.53
N TYR A 116 6.73 -11.87 -20.47
CA TYR A 116 7.39 -10.67 -19.96
C TYR A 116 8.46 -10.94 -18.89
N LEU A 117 8.71 -12.20 -18.51
CA LEU A 117 9.61 -12.52 -17.40
C LEU A 117 11.03 -11.95 -17.60
N ASP A 118 11.57 -12.11 -18.81
CA ASP A 118 12.92 -11.65 -19.17
C ASP A 118 12.92 -10.20 -19.74
N GLU A 119 11.73 -9.57 -19.83
CA GLU A 119 11.60 -8.22 -20.39
C GLU A 119 11.94 -7.17 -19.36
N LYS A 120 12.70 -6.14 -19.76
CA LYS A 120 13.07 -5.02 -18.87
C LYS A 120 11.85 -4.18 -18.52
N VAL A 121 11.73 -3.82 -17.23
CA VAL A 121 10.61 -3.03 -16.69
C VAL A 121 10.44 -1.67 -17.39
N LYS A 122 11.51 -1.08 -17.92
CA LYS A 122 11.41 0.18 -18.71
C LYS A 122 10.54 0.08 -19.97
N ASN A 123 10.30 -1.14 -20.47
CA ASN A 123 9.44 -1.40 -21.63
C ASN A 123 7.98 -1.68 -21.23
N PHE A 124 7.67 -1.70 -19.92
CA PHE A 124 6.33 -1.95 -19.43
C PHE A 124 5.48 -0.68 -19.49
N SER A 125 4.18 -0.86 -19.75
CA SER A 125 3.21 0.21 -19.54
C SER A 125 3.07 0.53 -18.05
N SER A 126 2.55 1.73 -17.72
CA SER A 126 2.27 2.10 -16.32
C SER A 126 1.31 1.13 -15.62
N GLY A 127 0.33 0.59 -16.37
CA GLY A 127 -0.57 -0.45 -15.86
C GLY A 127 0.14 -1.76 -15.55
N MET A 128 1.05 -2.20 -16.42
CA MET A 128 1.87 -3.40 -16.16
C MET A 128 2.76 -3.21 -14.94
N ILE A 129 3.40 -2.05 -14.80
CA ILE A 129 4.21 -1.72 -13.62
C ILE A 129 3.35 -1.82 -12.35
N ARG A 130 2.17 -1.21 -12.34
CA ARG A 130 1.26 -1.26 -11.18
C ARG A 130 0.83 -2.71 -10.86
N ARG A 131 0.54 -3.53 -11.88
CA ARG A 131 0.20 -4.95 -11.68
C ARG A 131 1.38 -5.75 -11.08
N VAL A 132 2.63 -5.48 -11.49
CA VAL A 132 3.82 -6.10 -10.89
C VAL A 132 3.97 -5.70 -9.43
N GLU A 133 3.78 -4.41 -9.09
CA GLU A 133 3.82 -3.95 -7.70
C GLU A 133 2.76 -4.66 -6.84
N LEU A 134 1.53 -4.84 -7.34
CA LEU A 134 0.49 -5.61 -6.64
C LEU A 134 0.90 -7.08 -6.43
N SER A 135 1.54 -7.72 -7.42
CA SER A 135 2.05 -9.09 -7.27
C SER A 135 3.11 -9.21 -6.18
N ILE A 136 4.00 -8.23 -6.06
CA ILE A 136 5.01 -8.15 -5.00
C ILE A 136 4.33 -8.05 -3.63
N ILE A 137 3.26 -7.26 -3.49
CA ILE A 137 2.48 -7.19 -2.25
C ILE A 137 1.81 -8.53 -1.93
N GLU A 138 1.26 -9.24 -2.93
CA GLU A 138 0.69 -10.59 -2.70
C GLU A 138 1.77 -11.56 -2.20
N ILE A 139 2.96 -11.54 -2.78
CA ILE A 139 4.10 -12.40 -2.39
C ILE A 139 4.60 -12.05 -0.97
N LYS A 140 4.83 -10.77 -0.68
CA LYS A 140 5.34 -10.32 0.63
C LYS A 140 4.29 -10.44 1.72
N ASN A 141 3.04 -10.31 1.36
CA ASN A 141 1.87 -10.42 2.24
C ASN A 141 2.06 -9.68 3.59
N PRO A 142 2.37 -8.37 3.59
CA PRO A 142 2.66 -7.61 4.81
C PRO A 142 1.44 -7.56 5.75
N SER A 143 1.64 -7.19 7.02
CA SER A 143 0.53 -6.99 7.97
C SER A 143 -0.34 -5.81 7.55
N VAL A 144 0.28 -4.73 7.10
CA VAL A 144 -0.40 -3.52 6.61
C VAL A 144 0.05 -3.24 5.17
N PHE A 145 -0.90 -3.08 4.28
CA PHE A 145 -0.69 -2.66 2.90
C PHE A 145 -1.26 -1.26 2.68
N CYS A 146 -0.41 -0.35 2.22
CA CYS A 146 -0.76 1.01 1.88
C CYS A 146 -0.68 1.22 0.37
N ILE A 147 -1.69 1.85 -0.25
CA ILE A 147 -1.65 2.19 -1.68
C ILE A 147 -2.21 3.59 -1.94
N ASP A 148 -1.38 4.45 -2.53
CA ASP A 148 -1.75 5.81 -2.92
C ASP A 148 -2.32 5.80 -4.35
N GLU A 149 -3.51 6.42 -4.52
CA GLU A 149 -4.26 6.48 -5.76
C GLU A 149 -4.42 5.09 -6.42
N PRO A 150 -5.18 4.17 -5.78
CA PRO A 150 -5.18 2.74 -6.12
C PRO A 150 -5.65 2.41 -7.53
N LEU A 151 -6.53 3.24 -8.11
CA LEU A 151 -7.10 3.01 -9.45
C LEU A 151 -6.26 3.62 -10.58
N ASN A 152 -5.28 4.47 -10.25
CA ASN A 152 -4.44 5.08 -11.26
C ASN A 152 -3.66 4.00 -12.03
N PHE A 153 -3.70 4.13 -13.36
CA PHE A 153 -3.03 3.23 -14.31
C PHE A 153 -3.61 1.81 -14.40
N LEU A 154 -4.69 1.48 -13.67
CA LEU A 154 -5.34 0.17 -13.77
C LEU A 154 -6.53 0.23 -14.75
N ASP A 155 -6.58 -0.75 -15.63
CA ASP A 155 -7.76 -1.07 -16.42
C ASP A 155 -8.73 -1.95 -15.60
N SER A 156 -9.86 -2.33 -16.17
CA SER A 156 -10.88 -3.14 -15.48
C SER A 156 -10.36 -4.46 -14.93
N GLU A 157 -9.43 -5.11 -15.63
CA GLU A 157 -8.79 -6.33 -15.15
C GLU A 157 -7.85 -6.04 -13.96
N GLY A 158 -7.03 -4.98 -14.05
CA GLY A 158 -6.17 -4.53 -12.97
C GLY A 158 -6.96 -4.13 -11.71
N VAL A 159 -8.11 -3.48 -11.86
CA VAL A 159 -9.03 -3.17 -10.75
C VAL A 159 -9.56 -4.46 -10.12
N SER A 160 -9.91 -5.46 -10.93
CA SER A 160 -10.35 -6.77 -10.42
C SER A 160 -9.25 -7.49 -9.63
N LEU A 161 -8.00 -7.43 -10.11
CA LEU A 161 -6.84 -7.99 -9.40
C LEU A 161 -6.62 -7.29 -8.06
N LEU A 162 -6.65 -5.96 -8.02
CA LEU A 162 -6.56 -5.18 -6.79
C LEU A 162 -7.68 -5.54 -5.81
N THR A 163 -8.92 -5.60 -6.29
CA THR A 163 -10.09 -5.94 -5.46
C THR A 163 -9.93 -7.33 -4.83
N ASN A 164 -9.52 -8.32 -5.62
CA ASN A 164 -9.29 -9.69 -5.14
C ASN A 164 -8.14 -9.73 -4.12
N LEU A 165 -7.05 -9.01 -4.36
CA LEU A 165 -5.94 -8.90 -3.42
C LEU A 165 -6.42 -8.36 -2.07
N ILE A 166 -7.16 -7.24 -2.07
CA ILE A 166 -7.67 -6.62 -0.84
C ILE A 166 -8.65 -7.55 -0.11
N LYS A 167 -9.59 -8.20 -0.83
CA LYS A 167 -10.51 -9.20 -0.26
C LYS A 167 -9.79 -10.34 0.43
N ASN A 168 -8.81 -10.95 -0.24
CA ASN A 168 -8.05 -12.06 0.30
C ASN A 168 -7.25 -11.65 1.55
N ARG A 169 -6.70 -10.44 1.55
CA ARG A 169 -5.98 -9.89 2.69
C ARG A 169 -6.92 -9.62 3.87
N SER A 170 -8.07 -8.99 3.61
CA SER A 170 -9.10 -8.74 4.64
C SER A 170 -9.62 -10.03 5.26
N SER A 171 -9.86 -11.07 4.45
CA SER A 171 -10.27 -12.39 4.93
C SER A 171 -9.20 -13.09 5.78
N SER A 172 -7.94 -12.65 5.68
CA SER A 172 -6.81 -13.13 6.47
C SER A 172 -6.45 -12.18 7.62
N SER A 173 -7.39 -11.33 8.05
CA SER A 173 -7.21 -10.37 9.15
C SER A 173 -6.02 -9.42 8.91
N LYS A 174 -5.84 -8.94 7.68
CA LYS A 174 -4.78 -8.01 7.29
C LYS A 174 -5.36 -6.64 6.98
N CYS A 175 -4.66 -5.59 7.42
CA CYS A 175 -5.06 -4.21 7.19
C CYS A 175 -4.72 -3.74 5.77
N ASN A 176 -5.65 -3.01 5.14
CA ASN A 176 -5.42 -2.34 3.87
C ASN A 176 -5.79 -0.85 4.03
N ILE A 177 -4.92 0.04 3.56
CA ILE A 177 -5.11 1.49 3.64
C ILE A 177 -4.96 2.06 2.23
N LEU A 178 -6.03 2.63 1.71
CA LEU A 178 -6.08 3.27 0.40
C LEU A 178 -6.13 4.78 0.58
N SER A 179 -5.47 5.55 -0.29
CA SER A 179 -5.71 6.99 -0.36
C SER A 179 -6.15 7.41 -1.76
N SER A 180 -7.13 8.30 -1.84
CA SER A 180 -7.72 8.80 -3.08
C SER A 180 -8.39 10.16 -2.88
N GLN A 181 -8.74 10.85 -3.96
CA GLN A 181 -9.48 12.12 -3.86
C GLN A 181 -10.91 11.90 -3.40
N GLU A 182 -11.54 10.85 -3.90
CA GLU A 182 -12.92 10.48 -3.58
C GLU A 182 -12.96 9.03 -3.10
N PHE A 183 -14.06 8.64 -2.49
CA PHE A 183 -14.25 7.27 -2.04
C PHE A 183 -14.21 6.29 -3.21
N VAL A 184 -13.34 5.30 -3.11
CA VAL A 184 -13.18 4.20 -4.08
C VAL A 184 -14.03 3.02 -3.61
N LYS A 185 -15.07 2.69 -4.35
CA LYS A 185 -15.87 1.51 -4.08
C LYS A 185 -15.20 0.27 -4.69
N LEU A 186 -14.83 -0.68 -3.84
CA LEU A 186 -14.43 -2.01 -4.24
C LEU A 186 -15.52 -3.00 -3.81
N ASP A 187 -15.93 -3.90 -4.71
CA ASP A 187 -17.02 -4.81 -4.43
C ASP A 187 -16.70 -5.75 -3.25
N ASP A 188 -17.67 -5.88 -2.32
CA ASP A 188 -17.57 -6.71 -1.12
C ASP A 188 -16.37 -6.37 -0.20
N VAL A 189 -15.92 -5.13 -0.18
CA VAL A 189 -14.90 -4.65 0.76
C VAL A 189 -15.44 -3.44 1.50
N ASP A 190 -15.50 -3.55 2.83
CA ASP A 190 -15.87 -2.44 3.70
C ASP A 190 -14.64 -1.63 4.12
N PHE A 191 -14.80 -0.31 4.15
CA PHE A 191 -13.73 0.61 4.57
C PHE A 191 -14.24 1.58 5.63
N GLU A 192 -13.42 1.84 6.64
CA GLU A 192 -13.55 3.02 7.50
C GLU A 192 -12.93 4.22 6.77
N VAL A 193 -13.66 5.33 6.73
CA VAL A 193 -13.23 6.54 6.01
C VAL A 193 -12.53 7.50 6.96
N ILE A 194 -11.39 8.01 6.52
CA ILE A 194 -10.63 9.08 7.15
C ILE A 194 -10.66 10.26 6.18
N ASP A 195 -11.55 11.22 6.43
CA ASP A 195 -11.71 12.41 5.58
C ASP A 195 -10.80 13.54 6.07
N LEU A 196 -9.88 13.96 5.21
CA LEU A 196 -8.93 15.04 5.52
C LEU A 196 -9.47 16.44 5.17
N ASP A 197 -10.60 16.54 4.47
CA ASP A 197 -11.25 17.83 4.20
C ASP A 197 -12.16 18.27 5.36
N GLU A 198 -12.53 17.35 6.25
CA GLU A 198 -13.38 17.61 7.43
C GLU A 198 -12.59 17.84 8.73
N ASN A 199 -11.25 17.73 8.69
CA ASN A 199 -10.37 17.88 9.85
C ASN A 199 -9.60 19.20 9.86
#